data_6d698373f1411b854321ecd0ead891bb
#
_entry.id   6d698373f1411b854321ecd0ead891bb
#
_cell.length_a   1.000
_cell.length_b   1.000
_cell.length_c   1.000
_cell.angle_alpha   90.00
_cell.angle_beta   90.00
_cell.angle_gamma   90.00
#
_symmetry.space_group_name_H-M   'P 1'
#
loop_
_entity.id
_entity.type
_entity.pdbx_description
1 polymer ?
#
loop_
_entity_poly.entity_id
_entity_poly.type
_entity_poly.pdbx_seq_one_letter_code
_entity_poly.pdbx_strand_id
1 'polypeptide(L)'
;MSQKLKTELHEFELLLRSVPPAITVLFVMSVFAMNLLANKSVALPFDWLALDCGIIVSWLSFLIMDMIVRHFGPKAATELSVFAILLNLFWCMIFYIASMIPGSWGESYVAGSEALLNSALDNTFGGTWYVLAGSTAAFLLSSVVNNFVNWGIGKRLGECNLVDRGVSDHSSVDRGVSERGSGRRSFASYALRSYLSTAIAQFVDNLTFALLVSHIFFGWSLLQCVTCSLTGMVVELLCEVGFSFFGYRICRGWEKKRVGEEYFKYKKKCGASMK
;
A
#
# COMPACT_ATOMS: atom_id res chain seq x y z
N MET A 1 18.66 -0.19 -24.78
CA MET A 1 17.74 -0.68 -23.70
C MET A 1 17.77 -2.20 -23.68
N SER A 2 18.13 -2.82 -22.55
CA SER A 2 18.26 -4.28 -22.42
C SER A 2 16.95 -4.99 -22.79
N GLN A 3 17.03 -6.17 -23.43
CA GLN A 3 15.87 -6.95 -23.82
C GLN A 3 15.00 -7.32 -22.58
N LYS A 4 15.63 -7.55 -21.44
CA LYS A 4 14.96 -7.78 -20.16
C LYS A 4 14.08 -6.57 -19.75
N LEU A 5 14.60 -5.34 -19.87
CA LEU A 5 13.86 -4.13 -19.53
C LEU A 5 12.65 -3.91 -20.44
N LYS A 6 12.77 -4.25 -21.72
CA LYS A 6 11.62 -4.20 -22.66
C LYS A 6 10.51 -5.17 -22.26
N THR A 7 10.89 -6.37 -21.84
CA THR A 7 9.94 -7.41 -21.39
C THR A 7 9.23 -6.96 -20.11
N GLU A 8 9.95 -6.42 -19.15
CA GLU A 8 9.38 -5.91 -17.89
C GLU A 8 8.44 -4.73 -18.11
N LEU A 9 8.82 -3.78 -18.99
CA LEU A 9 7.96 -2.65 -19.34
C LEU A 9 6.68 -3.10 -20.04
N HIS A 10 6.77 -4.09 -20.91
CA HIS A 10 5.59 -4.63 -21.60
C HIS A 10 4.68 -5.42 -20.64
N GLU A 11 5.26 -6.17 -19.70
CA GLU A 11 4.49 -6.83 -18.62
C GLU A 11 3.75 -5.80 -17.78
N PHE A 12 4.41 -4.70 -17.41
CA PHE A 12 3.81 -3.61 -16.65
C PHE A 12 2.70 -2.89 -17.44
N GLU A 13 2.89 -2.63 -18.73
CA GLU A 13 1.86 -2.05 -19.60
C GLU A 13 0.60 -2.93 -19.65
N LEU A 14 0.79 -4.24 -19.81
CA LEU A 14 -0.31 -5.21 -19.77
C LEU A 14 -1.00 -5.24 -18.41
N LEU A 15 -0.23 -5.11 -17.31
CA LEU A 15 -0.80 -5.02 -15.97
C LEU A 15 -1.70 -3.78 -15.82
N LEU A 16 -1.22 -2.61 -16.21
CA LEU A 16 -1.98 -1.36 -16.14
C LEU A 16 -3.28 -1.40 -16.95
N ARG A 17 -3.26 -2.07 -18.11
CA ARG A 17 -4.47 -2.28 -18.94
C ARG A 17 -5.42 -3.31 -18.33
N SER A 18 -4.87 -4.26 -17.57
CA SER A 18 -5.63 -5.38 -17.01
C SER A 18 -6.32 -5.03 -15.68
N VAL A 19 -5.68 -4.21 -14.84
CA VAL A 19 -6.30 -3.72 -13.60
C VAL A 19 -7.41 -2.73 -13.96
N PRO A 20 -8.62 -2.86 -13.39
CA PRO A 20 -9.69 -1.91 -13.68
C PRO A 20 -9.26 -0.47 -13.42
N PRO A 21 -9.41 0.47 -14.38
CA PRO A 21 -8.88 1.84 -14.26
C PRO A 21 -9.34 2.57 -13.00
N ALA A 22 -10.59 2.37 -12.58
CA ALA A 22 -11.13 2.96 -11.36
C ALA A 22 -10.35 2.54 -10.11
N ILE A 23 -9.88 1.28 -10.05
CA ILE A 23 -9.09 0.76 -8.93
C ILE A 23 -7.68 1.34 -8.95
N THR A 24 -7.05 1.41 -10.12
CA THR A 24 -5.73 2.04 -10.27
C THR A 24 -5.77 3.52 -9.87
N VAL A 25 -6.76 4.26 -10.36
CA VAL A 25 -6.93 5.68 -10.02
C VAL A 25 -7.19 5.84 -8.52
N LEU A 26 -8.10 5.04 -7.95
CA LEU A 26 -8.41 5.11 -6.52
C LEU A 26 -7.19 4.78 -5.66
N PHE A 27 -6.38 3.79 -6.05
CA PHE A 27 -5.14 3.45 -5.36
C PHE A 27 -4.13 4.60 -5.38
N VAL A 28 -3.81 5.12 -6.58
CA VAL A 28 -2.86 6.23 -6.74
C VAL A 28 -3.32 7.47 -5.98
N MET A 29 -4.61 7.81 -6.06
CA MET A 29 -5.18 8.96 -5.34
C MET A 29 -5.19 8.74 -3.83
N SER A 30 -5.39 7.51 -3.35
CA SER A 30 -5.30 7.19 -1.91
C SER A 30 -3.87 7.40 -1.40
N VAL A 31 -2.86 6.90 -2.12
CA VAL A 31 -1.45 7.08 -1.77
C VAL A 31 -1.06 8.56 -1.78
N PHE A 32 -1.52 9.31 -2.77
CA PHE A 32 -1.29 10.76 -2.84
C PHE A 32 -1.96 11.51 -1.68
N ALA A 33 -3.25 11.23 -1.44
CA ALA A 33 -4.03 11.90 -0.41
C ALA A 33 -3.51 11.60 1.00
N MET A 34 -3.14 10.35 1.30
CA MET A 34 -2.59 10.02 2.63
C MET A 34 -1.28 10.76 2.91
N ASN A 35 -0.39 10.88 1.92
CA ASN A 35 0.88 11.60 2.08
C ASN A 35 0.66 13.11 2.25
N LEU A 36 -0.29 13.70 1.52
CA LEU A 36 -0.62 15.12 1.68
C LEU A 36 -1.27 15.38 3.06
N LEU A 37 -2.18 14.53 3.48
CA LEU A 37 -2.87 14.64 4.77
C LEU A 37 -1.95 14.35 5.96
N ALA A 38 -0.89 13.57 5.79
CA ALA A 38 0.10 13.29 6.83
C ALA A 38 0.87 14.54 7.28
N ASN A 39 0.83 15.64 6.51
CA ASN A 39 1.33 16.95 6.97
C ASN A 39 0.51 17.57 8.11
N LYS A 40 -0.65 17.00 8.43
CA LYS A 40 -1.54 17.50 9.50
C LYS A 40 -1.63 16.50 10.63
N SER A 41 -1.25 16.93 11.84
CA SER A 41 -1.47 16.19 13.07
C SER A 41 -2.88 16.43 13.61
N VAL A 42 -3.48 15.41 14.22
CA VAL A 42 -4.77 15.49 14.89
C VAL A 42 -4.55 15.99 16.31
N ALA A 43 -5.27 17.05 16.70
CA ALA A 43 -5.26 17.52 18.09
C ALA A 43 -6.08 16.55 18.96
N LEU A 44 -5.41 15.85 19.87
CA LEU A 44 -6.01 14.90 20.79
C LEU A 44 -5.89 15.43 22.23
N PRO A 45 -6.82 15.06 23.14
CA PRO A 45 -6.78 15.49 24.53
C PRO A 45 -5.69 14.79 25.36
N PHE A 46 -4.87 13.93 24.74
CA PHE A 46 -3.84 13.14 25.40
C PHE A 46 -2.46 13.46 24.84
N ASP A 47 -1.56 14.01 25.67
CA ASP A 47 -0.21 14.40 25.25
C ASP A 47 0.68 13.23 24.83
N TRP A 48 0.34 12.01 25.25
CA TRP A 48 1.09 10.80 24.95
C TRP A 48 0.71 10.17 23.60
N LEU A 49 -0.41 10.59 23.00
CA LEU A 49 -0.93 10.08 21.74
C LEU A 49 -0.97 11.20 20.70
N ALA A 50 -0.33 10.98 19.59
CA ALA A 50 -0.43 11.81 18.39
C ALA A 50 -0.86 10.94 17.22
N LEU A 51 -1.65 11.51 16.32
CA LEU A 51 -2.05 10.87 15.07
C LEU A 51 -1.89 11.89 13.96
N ASP A 52 -1.58 11.42 12.75
CA ASP A 52 -1.66 12.23 11.55
C ASP A 52 -2.98 11.97 10.80
N CYS A 53 -3.39 12.93 9.96
CA CYS A 53 -4.63 12.79 9.20
C CYS A 53 -4.51 11.79 8.03
N GLY A 54 -3.33 11.30 7.69
CA GLY A 54 -3.13 10.29 6.63
C GLY A 54 -3.85 8.99 6.95
N ILE A 55 -4.00 8.65 8.24
CA ILE A 55 -4.69 7.43 8.69
C ILE A 55 -6.15 7.35 8.20
N ILE A 56 -6.79 8.48 7.87
CA ILE A 56 -8.17 8.51 7.37
C ILE A 56 -8.28 7.78 6.02
N VAL A 57 -7.21 7.77 5.24
CA VAL A 57 -7.19 7.24 3.87
C VAL A 57 -6.26 6.04 3.71
N SER A 58 -5.26 5.87 4.59
CA SER A 58 -4.23 4.81 4.47
C SER A 58 -4.82 3.41 4.35
N TRP A 59 -5.84 3.08 5.15
CA TRP A 59 -6.52 1.78 5.10
C TRP A 59 -7.06 1.43 3.71
N LEU A 60 -7.46 2.43 2.91
CA LEU A 60 -8.00 2.21 1.57
C LEU A 60 -6.91 1.77 0.60
N SER A 61 -5.71 2.33 0.72
CA SER A 61 -4.56 1.91 -0.09
C SER A 61 -4.15 0.47 0.21
N PHE A 62 -4.15 0.06 1.49
CA PHE A 62 -3.87 -1.32 1.90
C PHE A 62 -4.94 -2.29 1.40
N LEU A 63 -6.22 -1.96 1.54
CA LEU A 63 -7.32 -2.78 1.03
C LEU A 63 -7.20 -3.02 -0.49
N ILE A 64 -6.91 -1.96 -1.26
CA ILE A 64 -6.74 -2.09 -2.72
C ILE A 64 -5.51 -2.92 -3.04
N MET A 65 -4.40 -2.72 -2.32
CA MET A 65 -3.19 -3.52 -2.49
C MET A 65 -3.46 -5.00 -2.27
N ASP A 66 -4.19 -5.37 -1.22
CA ASP A 66 -4.61 -6.75 -0.95
C ASP A 66 -5.47 -7.35 -2.06
N MET A 67 -6.39 -6.57 -2.61
CA MET A 67 -7.19 -7.00 -3.76
C MET A 67 -6.31 -7.31 -4.97
N ILE A 68 -5.30 -6.48 -5.23
CA ILE A 68 -4.36 -6.66 -6.34
C ILE A 68 -3.45 -7.86 -6.09
N VAL A 69 -2.90 -8.01 -4.87
CA VAL A 69 -2.10 -9.19 -4.47
C VAL A 69 -2.89 -10.46 -4.69
N ARG A 70 -4.15 -10.46 -4.26
CA ARG A 70 -5.01 -11.64 -4.34
C ARG A 70 -5.33 -12.05 -5.77
N HIS A 71 -5.57 -11.09 -6.67
CA HIS A 71 -6.00 -11.38 -8.04
C HIS A 71 -4.83 -11.48 -9.03
N PHE A 72 -3.89 -10.53 -8.97
CA PHE A 72 -2.76 -10.42 -9.92
C PHE A 72 -1.43 -10.94 -9.35
N GLY A 73 -1.34 -11.12 -8.03
CA GLY A 73 -0.17 -11.58 -7.32
C GLY A 73 0.72 -10.46 -6.75
N PRO A 74 1.70 -10.82 -5.88
CA PRO A 74 2.50 -9.84 -5.14
C PRO A 74 3.40 -8.98 -6.03
N LYS A 75 3.93 -9.53 -7.14
CA LYS A 75 4.73 -8.76 -8.10
C LYS A 75 3.92 -7.60 -8.68
N ALA A 76 2.68 -7.87 -9.11
CA ALA A 76 1.79 -6.85 -9.66
C ALA A 76 1.47 -5.73 -8.66
N ALA A 77 1.23 -6.07 -7.39
CA ALA A 77 1.02 -5.09 -6.34
C ALA A 77 2.26 -4.22 -6.10
N THR A 78 3.45 -4.82 -6.07
CA THR A 78 4.72 -4.08 -5.95
C THR A 78 4.94 -3.13 -7.13
N GLU A 79 4.73 -3.58 -8.36
CA GLU A 79 4.87 -2.75 -9.55
C GLU A 79 3.90 -1.56 -9.55
N LEU A 80 2.64 -1.78 -9.13
CA LEU A 80 1.65 -0.71 -9.03
C LEU A 80 1.99 0.26 -7.88
N SER A 81 2.52 -0.24 -6.77
CA SER A 81 2.98 0.61 -5.65
C SER A 81 4.17 1.49 -6.05
N VAL A 82 5.15 0.93 -6.76
CA VAL A 82 6.28 1.70 -7.30
C VAL A 82 5.76 2.78 -8.28
N PHE A 83 4.81 2.45 -9.13
CA PHE A 83 4.19 3.42 -10.03
C PHE A 83 3.47 4.54 -9.27
N ALA A 84 2.71 4.22 -8.22
CA ALA A 84 2.06 5.22 -7.39
C ALA A 84 3.07 6.14 -6.69
N ILE A 85 4.20 5.61 -6.20
CA ILE A 85 5.29 6.39 -5.60
C ILE A 85 5.93 7.32 -6.64
N LEU A 86 6.18 6.85 -7.86
CA LEU A 86 6.75 7.68 -8.93
C LEU A 86 5.82 8.83 -9.33
N LEU A 87 4.51 8.58 -9.41
CA LEU A 87 3.51 9.63 -9.66
C LEU A 87 3.46 10.63 -8.48
N ASN A 88 3.54 10.13 -7.27
CA ASN A 88 3.56 10.97 -6.07
C ASN A 88 4.81 11.86 -6.04
N LEU A 89 5.98 11.32 -6.37
CA LEU A 89 7.23 12.07 -6.51
C LEU A 89 7.12 13.16 -7.59
N PHE A 90 6.51 12.85 -8.72
CA PHE A 90 6.26 13.82 -9.80
C PHE A 90 5.39 15.00 -9.31
N TRP A 91 4.29 14.73 -8.61
CA TRP A 91 3.44 15.78 -8.06
C TRP A 91 4.13 16.57 -6.95
N CYS A 92 4.92 15.90 -6.11
CA CYS A 92 5.72 16.55 -5.08
C CYS A 92 6.71 17.56 -5.69
N MET A 93 7.37 17.18 -6.80
CA MET A 93 8.26 18.08 -7.54
C MET A 93 7.50 19.31 -8.11
N ILE A 94 6.30 19.10 -8.66
CA ILE A 94 5.46 20.20 -9.15
C ILE A 94 5.07 21.14 -8.00
N PHE A 95 4.65 20.61 -6.87
CA PHE A 95 4.30 21.42 -5.69
C PHE A 95 5.49 22.19 -5.14
N TYR A 96 6.66 21.55 -5.09
CA TYR A 96 7.89 22.22 -4.68
C TYR A 96 8.24 23.40 -5.61
N ILE A 97 8.15 23.19 -6.92
CA ILE A 97 8.36 24.27 -7.91
C ILE A 97 7.32 25.37 -7.73
N ALA A 98 6.04 25.02 -7.58
CA ALA A 98 4.97 25.97 -7.39
C ALA A 98 5.15 26.82 -6.13
N SER A 99 5.61 26.23 -5.04
CA SER A 99 5.89 26.95 -3.79
C SER A 99 7.06 27.94 -3.88
N MET A 100 7.92 27.80 -4.89
CA MET A 100 9.04 28.73 -5.13
C MET A 100 8.65 29.89 -6.07
N ILE A 101 7.50 29.83 -6.72
CA ILE A 101 7.04 30.88 -7.64
C ILE A 101 6.44 32.02 -6.81
N PRO A 102 6.94 33.26 -6.92
CA PRO A 102 6.34 34.41 -6.23
C PRO A 102 4.90 34.62 -6.68
N GLY A 103 3.98 34.72 -5.70
CA GLY A 103 2.57 34.92 -5.97
C GLY A 103 1.70 34.74 -4.74
N SER A 104 0.40 34.58 -4.96
CA SER A 104 -0.59 34.38 -3.91
C SER A 104 -1.45 33.16 -4.18
N TRP A 105 -1.72 32.38 -3.13
CA TRP A 105 -2.59 31.20 -3.16
C TRP A 105 -4.06 31.59 -3.01
N GLY A 106 -4.67 32.05 -4.09
CA GLY A 106 -6.05 32.48 -4.05
C GLY A 106 -6.28 33.80 -3.28
N GLU A 107 -7.54 34.16 -3.11
CA GLU A 107 -7.90 35.35 -2.38
C GLU A 107 -8.05 35.08 -0.88
N SER A 108 -7.50 35.97 -0.05
CA SER A 108 -7.71 35.93 1.38
C SER A 108 -9.08 36.54 1.72
N TYR A 109 -9.92 35.81 2.43
CA TYR A 109 -11.21 36.33 2.92
C TYR A 109 -11.08 37.25 4.13
N VAL A 110 -9.88 37.32 4.73
CA VAL A 110 -9.58 38.14 5.90
C VAL A 110 -8.46 39.11 5.53
N ALA A 111 -8.76 40.39 5.51
CA ALA A 111 -7.78 41.41 5.18
C ALA A 111 -6.57 41.35 6.13
N GLY A 112 -5.37 41.38 5.55
CA GLY A 112 -4.11 41.31 6.29
C GLY A 112 -3.60 39.90 6.62
N SER A 113 -4.30 38.86 6.18
CA SER A 113 -3.87 37.46 6.38
C SER A 113 -3.14 36.84 5.20
N GLU A 114 -3.01 37.57 4.08
CA GLU A 114 -2.46 37.07 2.80
C GLU A 114 -1.05 36.50 2.97
N ALA A 115 -0.16 37.24 3.64
CA ALA A 115 1.23 36.80 3.85
C ALA A 115 1.30 35.51 4.69
N LEU A 116 0.49 35.42 5.74
CA LEU A 116 0.43 34.25 6.61
C LEU A 116 -0.10 33.03 5.87
N LEU A 117 -1.18 33.19 5.11
CA LEU A 117 -1.78 32.10 4.34
C LEU A 117 -0.85 31.60 3.23
N ASN A 118 -0.23 32.52 2.49
CA ASN A 118 0.72 32.16 1.43
C ASN A 118 1.91 31.41 2.02
N SER A 119 2.52 31.90 3.09
CA SER A 119 3.63 31.22 3.76
C SER A 119 3.23 29.83 4.28
N ALA A 120 2.05 29.67 4.87
CA ALA A 120 1.58 28.39 5.35
C ALA A 120 1.35 27.38 4.23
N LEU A 121 0.77 27.82 3.10
CA LEU A 121 0.53 26.95 1.95
C LEU A 121 1.82 26.59 1.22
N ASP A 122 2.73 27.55 1.02
CA ASP A 122 4.05 27.29 0.43
C ASP A 122 4.84 26.27 1.28
N ASN A 123 4.83 26.41 2.60
CA ASN A 123 5.48 25.47 3.50
C ASN A 123 4.81 24.08 3.48
N THR A 124 3.48 24.01 3.36
CA THR A 124 2.75 22.73 3.30
C THR A 124 3.02 22.00 2.00
N PHE A 125 2.82 22.65 0.87
CA PHE A 125 3.00 22.02 -0.43
C PHE A 125 4.47 21.81 -0.78
N GLY A 126 5.34 22.80 -0.52
CA GLY A 126 6.78 22.68 -0.71
C GLY A 126 7.46 21.70 0.24
N GLY A 127 6.90 21.52 1.45
CA GLY A 127 7.40 20.58 2.45
C GLY A 127 7.01 19.12 2.20
N THR A 128 6.08 18.82 1.31
CA THR A 128 5.57 17.44 1.08
C THR A 128 6.66 16.44 0.68
N TRP A 129 7.82 16.89 0.20
CA TRP A 129 8.94 16.02 -0.18
C TRP A 129 9.48 15.16 0.98
N TYR A 130 9.56 15.68 2.21
CA TYR A 130 10.06 14.91 3.35
C TYR A 130 9.05 13.86 3.79
N VAL A 131 7.75 14.16 3.69
CA VAL A 131 6.69 13.19 3.92
C VAL A 131 6.78 12.03 2.93
N LEU A 132 6.96 12.35 1.63
CA LEU A 132 7.12 11.34 0.59
C LEU A 132 8.39 10.51 0.78
N ALA A 133 9.52 11.13 1.15
CA ALA A 133 10.77 10.42 1.41
C ALA A 133 10.62 9.45 2.58
N GLY A 134 10.01 9.90 3.68
CA GLY A 134 9.71 9.06 4.84
C GLY A 134 8.75 7.92 4.52
N SER A 135 7.67 8.21 3.79
CA SER A 135 6.70 7.20 3.32
C SER A 135 7.34 6.15 2.41
N THR A 136 8.22 6.57 1.50
CA THR A 136 8.95 5.63 0.62
C THR A 136 9.88 4.73 1.43
N ALA A 137 10.63 5.28 2.39
CA ALA A 137 11.50 4.49 3.26
C ALA A 137 10.70 3.51 4.13
N ALA A 138 9.58 3.97 4.70
CA ALA A 138 8.65 3.16 5.47
C ALA A 138 8.12 1.99 4.65
N PHE A 139 7.61 2.26 3.45
CA PHE A 139 7.10 1.24 2.52
C PHE A 139 8.17 0.20 2.15
N LEU A 140 9.40 0.61 1.85
CA LEU A 140 10.48 -0.32 1.52
C LEU A 140 10.81 -1.22 2.71
N LEU A 141 10.93 -0.65 3.91
CA LEU A 141 11.27 -1.40 5.11
C LEU A 141 10.13 -2.35 5.52
N SER A 142 8.89 -1.87 5.52
CA SER A 142 7.72 -2.68 5.85
C SER A 142 7.51 -3.83 4.87
N SER A 143 7.78 -3.62 3.58
CA SER A 143 7.73 -4.67 2.56
C SER A 143 8.75 -5.77 2.81
N VAL A 144 10.00 -5.41 3.18
CA VAL A 144 11.03 -6.39 3.54
C VAL A 144 10.62 -7.18 4.79
N VAL A 145 10.14 -6.49 5.83
CA VAL A 145 9.69 -7.11 7.08
C VAL A 145 8.50 -8.04 6.82
N ASN A 146 7.52 -7.61 6.04
CA ASN A 146 6.36 -8.44 5.67
C ASN A 146 6.80 -9.75 5.00
N ASN A 147 7.71 -9.66 4.03
CA ASN A 147 8.24 -10.84 3.34
C ASN A 147 8.97 -11.78 4.30
N PHE A 148 9.78 -11.23 5.22
CA PHE A 148 10.54 -12.01 6.20
C PHE A 148 9.64 -12.71 7.21
N VAL A 149 8.65 -11.99 7.76
CA VAL A 149 7.68 -12.52 8.72
C VAL A 149 6.82 -13.59 8.06
N ASN A 150 6.33 -13.32 6.86
CA ASN A 150 5.52 -14.26 6.09
C ASN A 150 6.29 -15.55 5.79
N TRP A 151 7.57 -15.45 5.37
CA TRP A 151 8.43 -16.61 5.16
C TRP A 151 8.70 -17.38 6.46
N GLY A 152 9.03 -16.67 7.56
CA GLY A 152 9.32 -17.28 8.86
C GLY A 152 8.14 -18.05 9.47
N ILE A 153 6.94 -17.45 9.38
CA ILE A 153 5.70 -18.10 9.84
C ILE A 153 5.39 -19.32 8.95
N GLY A 154 5.51 -19.18 7.62
CA GLY A 154 5.29 -20.29 6.69
C GLY A 154 6.21 -21.49 6.94
N LYS A 155 7.48 -21.24 7.25
CA LYS A 155 8.45 -22.28 7.60
C LYS A 155 8.06 -23.02 8.91
N ARG A 156 7.58 -22.29 9.92
CA ARG A 156 7.14 -22.89 11.21
C ARG A 156 5.86 -23.70 11.09
N LEU A 157 4.95 -23.29 10.21
CA LEU A 157 3.68 -23.99 9.97
C LEU A 157 3.79 -25.16 8.97
N GLY A 158 4.99 -25.46 8.47
CA GLY A 158 5.22 -26.56 7.52
C GLY A 158 4.65 -26.31 6.11
N GLU A 159 4.23 -25.08 5.79
CA GLU A 159 3.56 -24.72 4.53
C GLU A 159 4.54 -24.28 3.41
N CYS A 160 5.85 -24.42 3.63
CA CYS A 160 6.88 -23.97 2.68
C CYS A 160 6.77 -24.58 1.26
N ASN A 161 5.92 -25.59 1.05
CA ASN A 161 5.83 -26.29 -0.23
C ASN A 161 4.64 -25.88 -1.13
N LEU A 162 3.80 -24.92 -0.70
CA LEU A 162 2.60 -24.56 -1.48
C LEU A 162 2.85 -23.38 -2.44
N VAL A 163 3.85 -22.55 -2.18
CA VAL A 163 4.19 -21.42 -3.06
C VAL A 163 4.87 -21.91 -4.36
N ASP A 164 5.63 -23.00 -4.29
CA ASP A 164 6.23 -23.62 -5.49
C ASP A 164 5.24 -24.45 -6.33
N ARG A 165 4.09 -24.84 -5.78
CA ARG A 165 3.03 -25.57 -6.50
C ARG A 165 2.00 -24.68 -7.17
N GLY A 166 1.99 -23.37 -6.93
CA GLY A 166 1.00 -22.42 -7.46
C GLY A 166 1.16 -22.05 -8.93
N VAL A 167 2.11 -22.67 -9.67
CA VAL A 167 2.29 -22.45 -11.11
C VAL A 167 1.80 -23.63 -11.97
N SER A 168 1.44 -24.75 -11.37
CA SER A 168 0.97 -25.93 -12.10
C SER A 168 -0.19 -26.58 -11.36
N ASP A 169 -1.40 -26.19 -11.60
CA ASP A 169 -2.55 -27.08 -11.84
C ASP A 169 -3.89 -26.36 -11.64
N HIS A 170 -4.38 -25.76 -12.70
CA HIS A 170 -5.82 -25.48 -12.85
C HIS A 170 -6.57 -26.69 -13.48
N SER A 171 -6.02 -27.89 -13.40
CA SER A 171 -6.63 -29.08 -14.01
C SER A 171 -6.77 -30.23 -13.03
N SER A 172 -7.49 -30.03 -11.90
CA SER A 172 -8.04 -31.17 -11.16
C SER A 172 -9.20 -30.73 -10.26
N VAL A 173 -10.28 -30.25 -10.88
CA VAL A 173 -11.62 -30.37 -10.29
C VAL A 173 -12.14 -31.75 -10.73
N ASP A 174 -11.76 -32.76 -10.02
CA ASP A 174 -12.61 -33.94 -9.77
C ASP A 174 -11.81 -34.98 -8.97
N ARG A 175 -11.90 -34.97 -7.66
CA ARG A 175 -11.87 -36.17 -6.82
C ARG A 175 -12.48 -35.83 -5.46
N GLY A 176 -13.74 -36.20 -5.30
CA GLY A 176 -14.41 -36.20 -4.03
C GLY A 176 -13.72 -37.16 -3.05
N VAL A 177 -13.11 -36.61 -2.03
CA VAL A 177 -12.80 -37.33 -0.79
C VAL A 177 -13.08 -36.37 0.37
N SER A 178 -13.92 -36.83 1.26
CA SER A 178 -14.33 -36.31 2.53
C SER A 178 -13.17 -35.72 3.36
N GLU A 179 -12.95 -34.39 3.32
CA GLU A 179 -12.01 -33.69 4.19
C GLU A 179 -12.64 -32.42 4.80
N ARG A 180 -13.80 -32.57 5.47
CA ARG A 180 -14.45 -31.45 6.18
C ARG A 180 -13.67 -30.94 7.40
N GLY A 181 -12.65 -31.63 7.89
CA GLY A 181 -11.87 -31.27 9.08
C GLY A 181 -10.51 -30.62 8.77
N SER A 182 -9.85 -30.98 7.67
CA SER A 182 -8.52 -30.49 7.28
C SER A 182 -8.57 -29.11 6.64
N GLY A 183 -9.57 -28.82 5.82
CA GLY A 183 -9.68 -27.54 5.12
C GLY A 183 -9.93 -26.35 6.04
N ARG A 184 -10.60 -26.54 7.17
CA ARG A 184 -10.90 -25.45 8.13
C ARG A 184 -9.68 -25.04 8.95
N ARG A 185 -8.81 -25.99 9.30
CA ARG A 185 -7.52 -25.73 9.98
C ARG A 185 -6.53 -25.06 9.04
N SER A 186 -6.49 -25.47 7.78
CA SER A 186 -5.63 -24.86 6.75
C SER A 186 -6.03 -23.42 6.45
N PHE A 187 -7.33 -23.10 6.40
CA PHE A 187 -7.80 -21.72 6.19
C PHE A 187 -7.51 -20.82 7.39
N ALA A 188 -7.71 -21.30 8.61
CA ALA A 188 -7.45 -20.53 9.83
C ALA A 188 -5.97 -20.23 10.01
N SER A 189 -5.07 -21.17 9.73
CA SER A 189 -3.62 -20.96 9.79
C SER A 189 -3.14 -20.00 8.71
N TYR A 190 -3.69 -20.10 7.50
CA TYR A 190 -3.39 -19.17 6.41
C TYR A 190 -3.86 -17.74 6.74
N ALA A 191 -5.09 -17.58 7.23
CA ALA A 191 -5.64 -16.28 7.61
C ALA A 191 -4.84 -15.65 8.76
N LEU A 192 -4.53 -16.43 9.80
CA LEU A 192 -3.72 -15.97 10.93
C LEU A 192 -2.32 -15.52 10.47
N ARG A 193 -1.69 -16.28 9.57
CA ARG A 193 -0.39 -15.92 8.99
C ARG A 193 -0.48 -14.60 8.22
N SER A 194 -1.49 -14.42 7.37
CA SER A 194 -1.69 -13.21 6.58
C SER A 194 -1.89 -12.01 7.50
N TYR A 195 -2.86 -12.05 8.40
CA TYR A 195 -3.14 -10.92 9.29
C TYR A 195 -1.99 -10.59 10.23
N LEU A 196 -1.26 -11.59 10.73
CA LEU A 196 -0.13 -11.33 11.62
C LEU A 196 1.04 -10.69 10.87
N SER A 197 1.35 -11.16 9.65
CA SER A 197 2.42 -10.54 8.84
C SER A 197 2.05 -9.12 8.43
N THR A 198 0.79 -8.89 8.07
CA THR A 198 0.29 -7.56 7.71
C THR A 198 0.31 -6.61 8.91
N ALA A 199 -0.16 -7.04 10.08
CA ALA A 199 -0.13 -6.22 11.28
C ALA A 199 1.30 -5.79 11.67
N ILE A 200 2.25 -6.72 11.62
CA ILE A 200 3.66 -6.39 11.90
C ILE A 200 4.21 -5.43 10.84
N ALA A 201 3.90 -5.64 9.56
CA ALA A 201 4.35 -4.77 8.49
C ALA A 201 3.75 -3.36 8.62
N GLN A 202 2.46 -3.23 8.92
CA GLN A 202 1.79 -1.95 9.18
C GLN A 202 2.38 -1.23 10.40
N PHE A 203 2.68 -1.96 11.48
CA PHE A 203 3.35 -1.36 12.63
C PHE A 203 4.73 -0.81 12.25
N VAL A 204 5.53 -1.56 11.51
CA VAL A 204 6.87 -1.14 11.06
C VAL A 204 6.77 0.04 10.09
N ASP A 205 5.80 0.04 9.19
CA ASP A 205 5.53 1.14 8.27
C ASP A 205 5.23 2.43 9.03
N ASN A 206 4.22 2.40 9.89
CA ASN A 206 3.80 3.53 10.70
C ASN A 206 4.91 4.03 11.64
N LEU A 207 5.67 3.10 12.26
CA LEU A 207 6.78 3.47 13.14
C LEU A 207 7.94 4.12 12.38
N THR A 208 8.30 3.57 11.22
CA THR A 208 9.35 4.15 10.39
C THR A 208 8.96 5.54 9.90
N PHE A 209 7.73 5.71 9.44
CA PHE A 209 7.21 7.01 9.04
C PHE A 209 7.22 8.00 10.22
N ALA A 210 6.68 7.61 11.37
CA ALA A 210 6.62 8.47 12.56
C ALA A 210 8.02 8.88 13.04
N LEU A 211 9.01 8.00 12.98
CA LEU A 211 10.38 8.32 13.35
C LEU A 211 11.08 9.25 12.34
N LEU A 212 10.90 8.99 11.04
CA LEU A 212 11.59 9.75 9.99
C LEU A 212 10.91 11.10 9.69
N VAL A 213 9.60 11.20 9.88
CA VAL A 213 8.84 12.41 9.55
C VAL A 213 8.36 13.10 10.82
N SER A 214 7.51 12.45 11.61
CA SER A 214 6.84 13.11 12.71
C SER A 214 7.78 13.49 13.84
N HIS A 215 8.75 12.64 14.16
CA HIS A 215 9.76 12.94 15.19
C HIS A 215 10.72 14.04 14.73
N ILE A 216 11.26 13.93 13.50
CA ILE A 216 12.29 14.86 13.01
C ILE A 216 11.70 16.22 12.65
N PHE A 217 10.55 16.26 11.96
CA PHE A 217 10.00 17.49 11.39
C PHE A 217 8.86 18.07 12.23
N PHE A 218 8.08 17.25 12.96
CA PHE A 218 6.96 17.72 13.78
C PHE A 218 7.27 17.74 15.27
N GLY A 219 8.47 17.28 15.68
CA GLY A 219 8.91 17.30 17.07
C GLY A 219 8.16 16.32 17.99
N TRP A 220 7.57 15.25 17.44
CA TRP A 220 6.91 14.22 18.25
C TRP A 220 7.90 13.50 19.15
N SER A 221 7.49 13.20 20.38
CA SER A 221 8.27 12.35 21.29
C SER A 221 8.29 10.90 20.79
N LEU A 222 9.29 10.12 21.22
CA LEU A 222 9.37 8.69 20.89
C LEU A 222 8.12 7.93 21.37
N LEU A 223 7.55 8.33 22.51
CA LEU A 223 6.30 7.73 23.00
C LEU A 223 5.15 7.99 22.03
N GLN A 224 5.00 9.21 21.55
CA GLN A 224 3.99 9.56 20.55
C GLN A 224 4.19 8.77 19.25
N CYS A 225 5.43 8.59 18.78
CA CYS A 225 5.71 7.76 17.59
C CYS A 225 5.25 6.32 17.77
N VAL A 226 5.58 5.70 18.91
CA VAL A 226 5.18 4.31 19.20
C VAL A 226 3.67 4.17 19.37
N THR A 227 3.04 5.07 20.10
CA THR A 227 1.58 5.03 20.33
C THR A 227 0.78 5.30 19.06
N CYS A 228 1.24 6.26 18.23
CA CYS A 228 0.67 6.49 16.90
C CYS A 228 0.75 5.22 16.03
N SER A 229 1.93 4.59 15.99
CA SER A 229 2.17 3.39 15.17
C SER A 229 1.31 2.21 15.61
N LEU A 230 1.14 2.01 16.91
CA LEU A 230 0.25 0.96 17.43
C LEU A 230 -1.21 1.28 17.13
N THR A 231 -1.64 2.52 17.31
CA THR A 231 -3.02 2.92 17.02
C THR A 231 -3.31 2.84 15.53
N GLY A 232 -2.38 3.31 14.67
CA GLY A 232 -2.47 3.21 13.23
C GLY A 232 -2.62 1.76 12.77
N MET A 233 -1.73 0.88 13.22
CA MET A 233 -1.80 -0.57 12.93
C MET A 233 -3.16 -1.17 13.32
N VAL A 234 -3.67 -0.85 14.52
CA VAL A 234 -4.96 -1.40 14.97
C VAL A 234 -6.11 -0.88 14.12
N VAL A 235 -6.15 0.42 13.84
CA VAL A 235 -7.21 1.05 13.02
C VAL A 235 -7.18 0.48 11.60
N GLU A 236 -6.01 0.42 10.98
CA GLU A 236 -5.85 -0.11 9.62
C GLU A 236 -6.26 -1.58 9.53
N LEU A 237 -5.84 -2.40 10.51
CA LEU A 237 -6.21 -3.81 10.57
C LEU A 237 -7.73 -3.98 10.78
N LEU A 238 -8.37 -3.19 11.63
CA LEU A 238 -9.82 -3.22 11.82
C LEU A 238 -10.56 -2.81 10.55
N CYS A 239 -10.09 -1.79 9.85
CA CYS A 239 -10.65 -1.39 8.57
C CYS A 239 -10.45 -2.49 7.51
N GLU A 240 -9.26 -3.09 7.42
CA GLU A 240 -8.99 -4.20 6.51
C GLU A 240 -9.93 -5.37 6.75
N VAL A 241 -10.10 -5.81 8.00
CA VAL A 241 -11.03 -6.89 8.36
C VAL A 241 -12.48 -6.50 8.02
N GLY A 242 -12.90 -5.27 8.38
CA GLY A 242 -14.25 -4.78 8.12
C GLY A 242 -14.59 -4.67 6.64
N PHE A 243 -13.65 -4.18 5.83
CA PHE A 243 -13.86 -3.97 4.40
C PHE A 243 -13.40 -5.16 3.52
N SER A 244 -12.74 -6.16 4.08
CA SER A 244 -12.29 -7.37 3.36
C SER A 244 -13.43 -8.08 2.62
N PHE A 245 -14.65 -8.03 3.15
CA PHE A 245 -15.83 -8.59 2.49
C PHE A 245 -16.13 -7.91 1.14
N PHE A 246 -15.99 -6.58 1.08
CA PHE A 246 -16.17 -5.83 -0.18
C PHE A 246 -15.05 -6.14 -1.17
N GLY A 247 -13.80 -6.14 -0.71
CA GLY A 247 -12.65 -6.53 -1.52
C GLY A 247 -12.80 -7.95 -2.09
N TYR A 248 -13.25 -8.89 -1.26
CA TYR A 248 -13.53 -10.26 -1.71
C TYR A 248 -14.60 -10.34 -2.80
N ARG A 249 -15.71 -9.61 -2.65
CA ARG A 249 -16.78 -9.59 -3.67
C ARG A 249 -16.29 -9.01 -4.99
N ILE A 250 -15.47 -7.95 -4.95
CA ILE A 250 -14.87 -7.34 -6.14
C ILE A 250 -13.93 -8.33 -6.82
N CYS A 251 -13.01 -8.97 -6.09
CA CYS A 251 -12.09 -9.96 -6.64
C CYS A 251 -12.84 -11.15 -7.28
N ARG A 252 -13.89 -11.66 -6.64
CA ARG A 252 -14.74 -12.69 -7.26
C ARG A 252 -15.43 -12.21 -8.53
N GLY A 253 -15.83 -10.93 -8.58
CA GLY A 253 -16.34 -10.31 -9.79
C GLY A 253 -15.31 -10.30 -10.91
N TRP A 254 -14.05 -10.01 -10.59
CA TRP A 254 -12.94 -10.04 -11.54
C TRP A 254 -12.67 -11.46 -12.06
N GLU A 255 -12.65 -12.45 -11.18
CA GLU A 255 -12.50 -13.87 -11.55
C GLU A 255 -13.59 -14.29 -12.56
N LYS A 256 -14.87 -13.97 -12.27
CA LYS A 256 -15.99 -14.29 -13.16
C LYS A 256 -15.90 -13.60 -14.52
N LYS A 257 -15.42 -12.36 -14.56
CA LYS A 257 -15.26 -11.56 -15.78
C LYS A 257 -13.93 -11.81 -16.49
N ARG A 258 -13.08 -12.70 -15.96
CA ARG A 258 -11.73 -12.98 -16.47
C ARG A 258 -10.87 -11.72 -16.63
N VAL A 259 -10.98 -10.81 -15.65
CA VAL A 259 -10.18 -9.58 -15.64
C VAL A 259 -8.70 -9.94 -15.63
N GLY A 260 -7.90 -9.34 -16.54
CA GLY A 260 -6.46 -9.60 -16.63
C GLY A 260 -6.07 -10.86 -17.42
N GLU A 261 -6.96 -11.45 -18.19
CA GLU A 261 -6.68 -12.68 -18.98
C GLU A 261 -5.45 -12.52 -19.88
N GLU A 262 -5.26 -11.35 -20.51
CA GLU A 262 -4.09 -11.07 -21.37
C GLU A 262 -2.79 -11.04 -20.57
N TYR A 263 -2.79 -10.37 -19.40
CA TYR A 263 -1.65 -10.34 -18.48
C TYR A 263 -1.26 -11.76 -18.04
N PHE A 264 -2.22 -12.57 -17.63
CA PHE A 264 -1.95 -13.95 -17.21
C PHE A 264 -1.46 -14.83 -18.35
N LYS A 265 -1.99 -14.69 -19.56
CA LYS A 265 -1.51 -15.40 -20.76
C LYS A 265 -0.06 -15.03 -21.07
N TYR A 266 0.26 -13.73 -21.02
CA TYR A 266 1.62 -13.25 -21.25
C TYR A 266 2.59 -13.81 -20.22
N LYS A 267 2.25 -13.71 -18.94
CA LYS A 267 3.07 -14.21 -17.83
C LYS A 267 3.35 -15.71 -17.93
N LYS A 268 2.34 -16.49 -18.31
CA LYS A 268 2.49 -17.94 -18.55
C LYS A 268 3.45 -18.22 -19.71
N LYS A 269 3.40 -17.43 -20.78
CA LYS A 269 4.26 -17.56 -21.97
C LYS A 269 5.72 -17.23 -21.65
N CYS A 270 5.97 -16.15 -20.90
CA CYS A 270 7.32 -15.78 -20.45
C CYS A 270 7.90 -16.79 -19.45
N GLY A 271 7.10 -17.30 -18.50
CA GLY A 271 7.54 -18.32 -17.56
C GLY A 271 7.85 -19.68 -18.18
N ALA A 272 7.24 -19.99 -19.32
CA ALA A 272 7.54 -21.20 -20.10
C ALA A 272 8.82 -21.07 -20.97
N SER A 273 9.18 -19.83 -21.34
CA SER A 273 10.40 -19.56 -22.14
C SER A 273 11.68 -19.45 -21.31
N MET A 274 11.58 -19.41 -19.98
CA MET A 274 12.73 -19.34 -19.07
C MET A 274 13.07 -20.69 -18.41
N LYS A 275 12.35 -21.74 -18.74
CA LYS A 275 12.68 -23.13 -18.40
C LYS A 275 13.25 -23.84 -19.60
#